data_4982938ab01777ec5df61bbe95b31a3f
#
_entry.id   4982938ab01777ec5df61bbe95b31a3f
#
_cell.length_a   1.000
_cell.length_b   1.000
_cell.length_c   1.000
_cell.angle_alpha   90.00
_cell.angle_beta   90.00
_cell.angle_gamma   90.00
#
_symmetry.space_group_name_H-M   'P 1'
#
loop_
_entity.id
_entity.type
_entity.pdbx_description
1 polymer ?
#
loop_
_entity_poly.entity_id
_entity_poly.type
_entity_poly.pdbx_seq_one_letter_code
_entity_poly.pdbx_strand_id
1 'polypeptide(L)'
;RIITQPKDQGASQAMLYATHGIESDSDLKRAMVGVASVWYEGNPCNAHLLGVGQRIRQSLDNAGVTGYQFGTVGVSDGISMGTSAMSYSLPSRDLIADSVESCMGGHWLDGCVVVPGCDKNMPGVLMALGRLNRPGIMVYGGTIRPGHCESMSGTLDIVSAFQSYGQFLASGSSPSAEKVRYDTCLLYT
;
A
#
# COMPACT_ATOMS: atom_id res chain seq x y z
N ARG A 1 -5.87 -24.42 6.18
CA ARG A 1 -6.43 -25.80 6.20
C ARG A 1 -7.83 -25.88 6.81
N ILE A 2 -8.22 -24.93 7.65
CA ILE A 2 -9.54 -24.89 8.32
C ILE A 2 -10.69 -24.82 7.30
N ILE A 3 -10.52 -24.05 6.21
CA ILE A 3 -11.52 -23.94 5.14
C ILE A 3 -11.31 -24.99 4.06
N THR A 4 -10.06 -25.28 3.71
CA THR A 4 -9.71 -26.02 2.49
C THR A 4 -9.67 -27.55 2.64
N GLN A 5 -9.71 -28.11 3.86
CA GLN A 5 -9.52 -29.54 4.10
C GLN A 5 -10.77 -30.27 4.62
N PRO A 6 -11.56 -29.72 5.56
CA PRO A 6 -12.72 -30.47 6.11
C PRO A 6 -13.84 -30.63 5.07
N LYS A 7 -14.49 -31.81 5.08
CA LYS A 7 -15.60 -32.11 4.16
C LYS A 7 -16.84 -31.23 4.40
N ASP A 8 -17.07 -30.81 5.63
CA ASP A 8 -18.17 -29.93 6.03
C ASP A 8 -17.96 -28.47 5.56
N GLN A 9 -16.78 -28.15 5.05
CA GLN A 9 -16.48 -26.84 4.43
C GLN A 9 -16.63 -26.84 2.90
N GLY A 10 -17.38 -27.79 2.33
CA GLY A 10 -17.57 -27.91 0.88
C GLY A 10 -18.12 -26.66 0.20
N ALA A 11 -19.00 -25.92 0.86
CA ALA A 11 -19.52 -24.63 0.33
C ALA A 11 -18.39 -23.60 0.22
N SER A 12 -17.55 -23.44 1.23
CA SER A 12 -16.39 -22.55 1.19
C SER A 12 -15.38 -22.96 0.11
N GLN A 13 -15.15 -24.26 -0.03
CA GLN A 13 -14.27 -24.83 -1.07
C GLN A 13 -14.81 -24.53 -2.47
N ALA A 14 -16.10 -24.73 -2.69
CA ALA A 14 -16.74 -24.38 -3.97
C ALA A 14 -16.58 -22.89 -4.32
N MET A 15 -16.67 -22.00 -3.34
CA MET A 15 -16.41 -20.58 -3.54
C MET A 15 -14.95 -20.29 -3.91
N LEU A 16 -13.99 -21.01 -3.34
CA LEU A 16 -12.58 -20.85 -3.66
C LEU A 16 -12.25 -21.19 -5.12
N TYR A 17 -12.97 -22.14 -5.74
CA TYR A 17 -12.80 -22.43 -7.19
C TYR A 17 -13.19 -21.25 -8.10
N ALA A 18 -13.92 -20.26 -7.61
CA ALA A 18 -14.20 -19.02 -8.32
C ALA A 18 -13.14 -17.93 -8.10
N THR A 19 -12.09 -18.25 -7.31
CA THR A 19 -11.00 -17.32 -7.01
C THR A 19 -9.74 -17.64 -7.80
N HIS A 20 -8.76 -16.72 -7.74
CA HIS A 20 -7.46 -16.93 -8.35
C HIS A 20 -6.72 -18.13 -7.76
N GLY A 21 -6.08 -18.93 -8.61
CA GLY A 21 -5.09 -19.96 -8.24
C GLY A 21 -5.65 -21.26 -7.67
N ILE A 22 -6.98 -21.45 -7.69
CA ILE A 22 -7.64 -22.71 -7.28
C ILE A 22 -8.39 -23.28 -8.48
N GLU A 23 -7.81 -24.27 -9.12
CA GLU A 23 -8.38 -24.97 -10.30
C GLU A 23 -8.61 -26.46 -10.03
N SER A 24 -8.00 -27.00 -8.98
CA SER A 24 -8.05 -28.43 -8.64
C SER A 24 -7.99 -28.66 -7.12
N ASP A 25 -8.36 -29.87 -6.68
CA ASP A 25 -8.25 -30.29 -5.29
C ASP A 25 -6.81 -30.25 -4.75
N SER A 26 -5.81 -30.34 -5.64
CA SER A 26 -4.41 -30.21 -5.24
C SER A 26 -4.07 -28.78 -4.82
N ASP A 27 -4.73 -27.78 -5.41
CA ASP A 27 -4.48 -26.38 -5.11
C ASP A 27 -5.03 -26.00 -3.72
N LEU A 28 -6.13 -26.62 -3.29
CA LEU A 28 -6.66 -26.46 -1.93
C LEU A 28 -5.68 -26.92 -0.83
N LYS A 29 -4.62 -27.65 -1.18
CA LYS A 29 -3.57 -28.09 -0.24
C LYS A 29 -2.43 -27.10 -0.10
N ARG A 30 -2.33 -26.14 -1.03
CA ARG A 30 -1.30 -25.09 -0.99
C ARG A 30 -1.53 -24.16 0.20
N ALA A 31 -0.47 -23.53 0.67
CA ALA A 31 -0.59 -22.40 1.59
C ALA A 31 -1.22 -21.21 0.85
N MET A 32 -2.08 -20.47 1.53
CA MET A 32 -2.70 -19.25 1.03
C MET A 32 -2.06 -18.04 1.72
N VAL A 33 -1.46 -17.15 0.96
CA VAL A 33 -0.75 -15.97 1.47
C VAL A 33 -1.42 -14.70 0.99
N GLY A 34 -1.79 -13.85 1.92
CA GLY A 34 -2.33 -12.53 1.62
C GLY A 34 -1.22 -11.54 1.21
N VAL A 35 -1.43 -10.80 0.14
CA VAL A 35 -0.56 -9.69 -0.28
C VAL A 35 -1.33 -8.41 -0.05
N ALA A 36 -1.15 -7.83 1.13
CA ALA A 36 -1.85 -6.61 1.55
C ALA A 36 -1.09 -5.37 1.06
N SER A 37 -1.64 -4.69 0.06
CA SER A 37 -1.03 -3.48 -0.52
C SER A 37 -1.78 -2.23 -0.09
N VAL A 38 -1.03 -1.18 0.28
CA VAL A 38 -1.61 0.14 0.53
C VAL A 38 -1.61 0.96 -0.77
N TRP A 39 -1.99 0.32 -1.87
CA TRP A 39 -2.07 0.97 -3.16
C TRP A 39 -3.19 2.01 -3.21
N TYR A 40 -2.84 3.18 -3.73
CA TYR A 40 -3.78 4.25 -3.99
C TYR A 40 -3.21 5.20 -5.05
N GLU A 41 -3.93 5.43 -6.13
CA GLU A 41 -3.47 6.29 -7.25
C GLU A 41 -3.24 7.75 -6.83
N GLY A 42 -4.07 8.27 -5.92
CA GLY A 42 -3.99 9.63 -5.43
C GLY A 42 -2.90 9.88 -4.38
N ASN A 43 -2.01 8.92 -4.12
CA ASN A 43 -0.88 9.07 -3.21
C ASN A 43 0.42 8.73 -3.94
N PRO A 44 1.32 9.71 -4.18
CA PRO A 44 2.57 9.48 -4.90
C PRO A 44 3.48 8.40 -4.28
N CYS A 45 3.39 8.19 -2.97
CA CYS A 45 4.13 7.11 -2.30
C CYS A 45 3.60 5.71 -2.63
N ASN A 46 2.34 5.60 -3.06
CA ASN A 46 1.61 4.32 -3.08
C ASN A 46 1.16 3.88 -4.47
N ALA A 47 1.18 4.77 -5.44
CA ALA A 47 0.52 4.52 -6.70
C ALA A 47 1.16 3.38 -7.52
N HIS A 48 2.46 3.15 -7.38
CA HIS A 48 3.17 2.04 -8.01
C HIS A 48 2.98 0.70 -7.28
N LEU A 49 2.40 0.71 -6.07
CA LEU A 49 2.31 -0.49 -5.23
C LEU A 49 1.37 -1.56 -5.79
N LEU A 50 0.46 -1.21 -6.70
CA LEU A 50 -0.35 -2.22 -7.41
C LEU A 50 0.54 -3.21 -8.15
N GLY A 51 1.47 -2.70 -8.97
CA GLY A 51 2.40 -3.52 -9.74
C GLY A 51 3.38 -4.32 -8.85
N VAL A 52 3.82 -3.74 -7.74
CA VAL A 52 4.66 -4.45 -6.76
C VAL A 52 3.89 -5.62 -6.16
N GLY A 53 2.65 -5.41 -5.72
CA GLY A 53 1.79 -6.46 -5.18
C GLY A 53 1.51 -7.57 -6.19
N GLN A 54 1.22 -7.21 -7.45
CA GLN A 54 1.01 -8.18 -8.54
C GLN A 54 2.25 -9.06 -8.77
N ARG A 55 3.44 -8.46 -8.75
CA ARG A 55 4.70 -9.19 -8.91
C ARG A 55 4.98 -10.13 -7.73
N ILE A 56 4.69 -9.70 -6.51
CA ILE A 56 4.79 -10.55 -5.31
C ILE A 56 3.83 -11.74 -5.44
N ARG A 57 2.56 -11.49 -5.77
CA ARG A 57 1.57 -12.54 -5.98
C ARG A 57 2.04 -13.57 -7.01
N GLN A 58 2.50 -13.12 -8.17
CA GLN A 58 3.03 -14.01 -9.20
C GLN A 58 4.24 -14.84 -8.73
N SER A 59 5.10 -14.25 -7.91
CA SER A 59 6.25 -14.97 -7.34
C SER A 59 5.83 -16.05 -6.35
N LEU A 60 4.78 -15.79 -5.56
CA LEU A 60 4.18 -16.80 -4.66
C LEU A 60 3.58 -17.96 -5.46
N ASP A 61 2.80 -17.64 -6.50
CA ASP A 61 2.20 -18.66 -7.37
C ASP A 61 3.29 -19.56 -8.01
N ASN A 62 4.37 -18.96 -8.50
CA ASN A 62 5.52 -19.68 -9.06
C ASN A 62 6.24 -20.57 -8.02
N ALA A 63 6.16 -20.21 -6.75
CA ALA A 63 6.70 -20.99 -5.64
C ALA A 63 5.74 -22.07 -5.12
N GLY A 64 4.59 -22.26 -5.77
CA GLY A 64 3.59 -23.25 -5.35
C GLY A 64 2.74 -22.81 -4.14
N VAL A 65 2.67 -21.51 -3.88
CA VAL A 65 1.85 -20.89 -2.84
C VAL A 65 0.77 -20.06 -3.52
N THR A 66 -0.47 -20.13 -3.08
CA THR A 66 -1.54 -19.31 -3.66
C THR A 66 -1.50 -17.89 -3.06
N GLY A 67 -1.20 -16.90 -3.88
CA GLY A 67 -1.15 -15.49 -3.48
C GLY A 67 -2.49 -14.79 -3.70
N TYR A 68 -3.03 -14.14 -2.67
CA TYR A 68 -4.23 -13.29 -2.77
C TYR A 68 -3.89 -11.83 -2.51
N GLN A 69 -3.92 -11.01 -3.56
CA GLN A 69 -3.69 -9.57 -3.43
C GLN A 69 -4.99 -8.84 -3.06
N PHE A 70 -4.89 -7.97 -2.06
CA PHE A 70 -5.97 -7.06 -1.68
C PHE A 70 -5.41 -5.70 -1.24
N GLY A 71 -6.27 -4.69 -1.24
CA GLY A 71 -5.93 -3.32 -0.87
C GLY A 71 -6.40 -2.95 0.52
N THR A 72 -5.75 -1.95 1.10
CA THR A 72 -6.21 -1.25 2.31
C THR A 72 -6.08 0.25 2.11
N VAL A 73 -6.68 1.04 3.01
CA VAL A 73 -6.65 2.50 2.94
C VAL A 73 -5.24 3.05 3.14
N GLY A 74 -4.98 4.24 2.58
CA GLY A 74 -3.73 4.95 2.80
C GLY A 74 -3.93 6.45 2.63
N VAL A 75 -3.48 7.25 3.60
CA VAL A 75 -3.51 8.71 3.56
C VAL A 75 -2.13 9.23 3.17
N SER A 76 -2.08 10.24 2.31
CA SER A 76 -0.86 10.94 1.99
C SER A 76 -0.68 12.12 2.94
N ASP A 77 0.27 12.03 3.86
CA ASP A 77 0.60 13.13 4.76
C ASP A 77 1.07 14.37 3.98
N GLY A 78 1.83 14.17 2.91
CA GLY A 78 2.31 15.28 2.07
C GLY A 78 1.18 16.06 1.39
N ILE A 79 0.13 15.38 0.91
CA ILE A 79 -1.03 16.03 0.30
C ILE A 79 -1.93 16.67 1.36
N SER A 80 -2.07 16.06 2.53
CA SER A 80 -2.94 16.53 3.62
C SER A 80 -2.31 17.64 4.46
N MET A 81 -1.00 17.85 4.35
CA MET A 81 -0.22 18.78 5.17
C MET A 81 -0.79 20.20 5.14
N GLY A 82 -0.90 20.83 6.31
CA GLY A 82 -1.42 22.19 6.46
C GLY A 82 -2.95 22.32 6.35
N THR A 83 -3.69 21.21 6.24
CA THR A 83 -5.16 21.21 6.19
C THR A 83 -5.77 20.41 7.33
N SER A 84 -7.09 20.54 7.55
CA SER A 84 -7.83 19.70 8.51
C SER A 84 -7.82 18.22 8.14
N ALA A 85 -7.54 17.87 6.88
CA ALA A 85 -7.41 16.48 6.43
C ALA A 85 -6.27 15.72 7.13
N MET A 86 -5.28 16.42 7.69
CA MET A 86 -4.20 15.80 8.50
C MET A 86 -4.74 15.02 9.71
N SER A 87 -5.94 15.36 10.20
CA SER A 87 -6.57 14.61 11.31
C SER A 87 -6.87 13.15 10.98
N TYR A 88 -6.95 12.80 9.69
CA TYR A 88 -7.14 11.41 9.24
C TYR A 88 -5.83 10.62 9.13
N SER A 89 -4.67 11.30 9.12
CA SER A 89 -3.38 10.65 8.92
C SER A 89 -3.07 9.63 10.03
N LEU A 90 -3.01 10.08 11.26
CA LEU A 90 -2.64 9.22 12.40
C LEU A 90 -3.66 8.08 12.65
N PRO A 91 -4.99 8.32 12.63
CA PRO A 91 -5.98 7.25 12.80
C PRO A 91 -5.98 6.22 11.66
N SER A 92 -5.47 6.57 10.48
CA SER A 92 -5.39 5.63 9.35
C SER A 92 -4.56 4.39 9.67
N ARG A 93 -3.63 4.44 10.62
CA ARG A 93 -2.84 3.29 11.06
C ARG A 93 -3.73 2.18 11.62
N ASP A 94 -4.70 2.54 12.44
CA ASP A 94 -5.62 1.58 13.05
C ASP A 94 -6.53 0.97 11.98
N LEU A 95 -7.05 1.80 11.06
CA LEU A 95 -7.86 1.33 9.94
C LEU A 95 -7.09 0.36 9.03
N ILE A 96 -5.82 0.65 8.76
CA ILE A 96 -4.94 -0.26 8.00
C ILE A 96 -4.81 -1.59 8.75
N ALA A 97 -4.48 -1.53 10.05
CA ALA A 97 -4.31 -2.72 10.87
C ALA A 97 -5.60 -3.55 10.92
N ASP A 98 -6.73 -2.92 11.17
CA ASP A 98 -8.04 -3.57 11.25
C ASP A 98 -8.46 -4.21 9.92
N SER A 99 -8.25 -3.51 8.80
CA SER A 99 -8.61 -4.02 7.47
C SER A 99 -7.75 -5.23 7.06
N VAL A 100 -6.45 -5.18 7.33
CA VAL A 100 -5.54 -6.29 7.04
C VAL A 100 -5.85 -7.48 7.94
N GLU A 101 -6.02 -7.26 9.23
CA GLU A 101 -6.39 -8.32 10.19
C GLU A 101 -7.73 -8.97 9.82
N SER A 102 -8.73 -8.17 9.49
CA SER A 102 -10.06 -8.66 9.10
C SER A 102 -10.01 -9.51 7.84
N CYS A 103 -9.31 -9.06 6.82
CA CYS A 103 -9.16 -9.81 5.57
C CYS A 103 -8.39 -11.12 5.79
N MET A 104 -7.26 -11.06 6.46
CA MET A 104 -6.41 -12.21 6.74
C MET A 104 -7.10 -13.24 7.66
N GLY A 105 -7.76 -12.77 8.70
CA GLY A 105 -8.47 -13.59 9.66
C GLY A 105 -9.73 -14.22 9.08
N GLY A 106 -10.56 -13.42 8.41
CA GLY A 106 -11.83 -13.84 7.81
C GLY A 106 -11.67 -14.90 6.72
N HIS A 107 -10.56 -14.87 5.98
CA HIS A 107 -10.26 -15.82 4.92
C HIS A 107 -9.28 -16.93 5.34
N TRP A 108 -8.88 -16.97 6.60
CA TRP A 108 -7.95 -17.98 7.12
C TRP A 108 -6.64 -18.09 6.33
N LEU A 109 -6.10 -16.96 5.88
CA LEU A 109 -4.85 -16.94 5.13
C LEU A 109 -3.67 -17.31 6.05
N ASP A 110 -2.77 -18.17 5.57
CA ASP A 110 -1.70 -18.78 6.36
C ASP A 110 -0.55 -17.83 6.69
N GLY A 111 -0.28 -16.88 5.80
CA GLY A 111 0.80 -15.90 5.93
C GLY A 111 0.48 -14.60 5.23
N CYS A 112 1.27 -13.57 5.46
CA CYS A 112 1.03 -12.23 4.93
C CYS A 112 2.30 -11.58 4.37
N VAL A 113 2.19 -11.01 3.18
CA VAL A 113 3.16 -10.02 2.66
C VAL A 113 2.49 -8.67 2.66
N VAL A 114 3.00 -7.71 3.42
CA VAL A 114 2.45 -6.36 3.49
C VAL A 114 3.33 -5.39 2.70
N VAL A 115 2.70 -4.51 1.89
CA VAL A 115 3.38 -3.62 0.96
C VAL A 115 2.97 -2.16 1.24
N PRO A 116 3.60 -1.51 2.23
CA PRO A 116 3.38 -0.10 2.53
C PRO A 116 4.28 0.81 1.67
N GLY A 117 3.89 2.08 1.54
CA GLY A 117 4.69 3.08 0.83
C GLY A 117 4.77 4.44 1.52
N CYS A 118 3.81 4.81 2.35
CA CYS A 118 3.73 6.12 2.97
C CYS A 118 3.93 6.06 4.49
N ASP A 119 4.16 7.21 5.10
CA ASP A 119 4.57 7.41 6.49
C ASP A 119 3.73 6.63 7.52
N LYS A 120 2.40 6.75 7.46
CA LYS A 120 1.50 6.07 8.42
C LYS A 120 1.16 4.64 8.00
N ASN A 121 1.44 4.29 6.73
CA ASN A 121 1.22 2.92 6.26
C ASN A 121 2.17 1.93 6.93
N MET A 122 3.43 2.32 7.12
CA MET A 122 4.47 1.48 7.73
C MET A 122 4.05 0.96 9.12
N PRO A 123 3.76 1.82 10.11
CA PRO A 123 3.32 1.36 11.41
C PRO A 123 1.96 0.66 11.35
N GLY A 124 1.03 1.07 10.48
CA GLY A 124 -0.27 0.42 10.33
C GLY A 124 -0.16 -1.05 9.94
N VAL A 125 0.65 -1.37 8.93
CA VAL A 125 0.85 -2.77 8.51
C VAL A 125 1.67 -3.58 9.53
N LEU A 126 2.60 -2.94 10.26
CA LEU A 126 3.35 -3.61 11.33
C LEU A 126 2.42 -3.96 12.51
N MET A 127 1.49 -3.08 12.86
CA MET A 127 0.44 -3.37 13.85
C MET A 127 -0.39 -4.59 13.42
N ALA A 128 -0.79 -4.66 12.14
CA ALA A 128 -1.50 -5.82 11.60
C ALA A 128 -0.70 -7.12 11.76
N LEU A 129 0.59 -7.12 11.37
CA LEU A 129 1.45 -8.30 11.50
C LEU A 129 1.58 -8.75 12.96
N GLY A 130 1.72 -7.80 13.90
CA GLY A 130 1.76 -8.10 15.33
C GLY A 130 0.47 -8.74 15.86
N ARG A 131 -0.69 -8.25 15.40
CA ARG A 131 -2.01 -8.79 15.80
C ARG A 131 -2.29 -10.17 15.19
N LEU A 132 -1.91 -10.37 13.94
CA LEU A 132 -2.15 -11.62 13.22
C LEU A 132 -1.41 -12.83 13.81
N ASN A 133 -0.23 -12.59 14.36
CA ASN A 133 0.64 -13.66 14.87
C ASN A 133 0.79 -14.83 13.87
N ARG A 134 0.96 -14.50 12.59
CA ARG A 134 1.19 -15.45 11.48
C ARG A 134 2.50 -15.10 10.79
N PRO A 135 3.12 -16.03 10.05
CA PRO A 135 4.28 -15.73 9.24
C PRO A 135 4.01 -14.52 8.35
N GLY A 136 4.87 -13.52 8.41
CA GLY A 136 4.67 -12.29 7.66
C GLY A 136 5.97 -11.60 7.31
N ILE A 137 5.95 -10.88 6.21
CA ILE A 137 7.08 -10.05 5.75
C ILE A 137 6.55 -8.70 5.28
N MET A 138 7.27 -7.65 5.60
CA MET A 138 7.02 -6.31 5.07
C MET A 138 7.99 -6.02 3.93
N VAL A 139 7.44 -5.67 2.77
CA VAL A 139 8.18 -5.19 1.61
C VAL A 139 7.90 -3.71 1.46
N TYR A 140 8.85 -2.88 1.84
CA TYR A 140 8.71 -1.43 1.70
C TYR A 140 8.73 -1.03 0.23
N GLY A 141 7.71 -0.32 -0.21
CA GLY A 141 7.53 0.08 -1.61
C GLY A 141 8.45 1.20 -2.09
N GLY A 142 9.27 1.75 -1.21
CA GLY A 142 10.19 2.84 -1.54
C GLY A 142 9.59 4.23 -1.29
N THR A 143 10.35 5.25 -1.66
CA THR A 143 9.99 6.66 -1.56
C THR A 143 9.47 7.19 -2.89
N ILE A 144 8.89 8.39 -2.87
CA ILE A 144 8.55 9.15 -4.09
C ILE A 144 9.82 9.34 -4.92
N ARG A 145 9.72 9.10 -6.22
CA ARG A 145 10.82 9.39 -7.15
C ARG A 145 11.03 10.91 -7.24
N PRO A 146 12.29 11.39 -7.20
CA PRO A 146 12.55 12.81 -7.37
C PRO A 146 12.09 13.32 -8.74
N GLY A 147 11.59 14.56 -8.75
CA GLY A 147 11.15 15.25 -9.95
C GLY A 147 12.23 16.15 -10.56
N HIS A 148 11.88 16.79 -11.66
CA HIS A 148 12.68 17.79 -12.34
C HIS A 148 11.80 18.99 -12.72
N CYS A 149 12.37 20.17 -12.74
CA CYS A 149 11.72 21.39 -13.21
C CYS A 149 12.64 22.10 -14.20
N GLU A 150 12.08 22.66 -15.27
CA GLU A 150 12.87 23.37 -16.29
C GLU A 150 13.53 24.65 -15.73
N SER A 151 12.93 25.26 -14.72
CA SER A 151 13.42 26.51 -14.11
C SER A 151 14.44 26.28 -12.99
N MET A 152 14.69 25.04 -12.58
CA MET A 152 15.59 24.71 -11.47
C MET A 152 16.59 23.64 -11.89
N SER A 153 17.88 23.86 -11.58
CA SER A 153 18.93 22.86 -11.82
C SER A 153 18.90 21.80 -10.70
N GLY A 154 18.88 20.52 -11.08
CA GLY A 154 18.96 19.38 -10.16
C GLY A 154 17.65 18.61 -10.01
N THR A 155 17.67 17.63 -9.11
CA THR A 155 16.51 16.83 -8.75
C THR A 155 15.72 17.50 -7.63
N LEU A 156 14.40 17.47 -7.74
CA LEU A 156 13.47 18.02 -6.75
C LEU A 156 12.85 16.89 -5.92
N ASP A 157 12.74 17.11 -4.63
CA ASP A 157 12.09 16.22 -3.69
C ASP A 157 10.96 16.93 -2.91
N ILE A 158 10.37 16.26 -1.94
CA ILE A 158 9.31 16.84 -1.11
C ILE A 158 9.80 18.04 -0.31
N VAL A 159 11.07 18.09 0.07
CA VAL A 159 11.67 19.22 0.80
C VAL A 159 11.75 20.43 -0.12
N SER A 160 12.13 20.23 -1.38
CA SER A 160 12.16 21.30 -2.40
C SER A 160 10.78 21.94 -2.57
N ALA A 161 9.70 21.14 -2.55
CA ALA A 161 8.32 21.65 -2.61
C ALA A 161 7.99 22.56 -1.41
N PHE A 162 8.31 22.15 -0.20
CA PHE A 162 8.07 22.95 0.99
C PHE A 162 8.96 24.19 1.05
N GLN A 163 10.20 24.09 0.61
CA GLN A 163 11.11 25.25 0.51
C GLN A 163 10.58 26.30 -0.47
N SER A 164 10.13 25.90 -1.65
CA SER A 164 9.52 26.82 -2.62
C SER A 164 8.29 27.52 -2.07
N TYR A 165 7.44 26.79 -1.37
CA TYR A 165 6.28 27.38 -0.71
C TYR A 165 6.67 28.34 0.43
N GLY A 166 7.66 27.98 1.24
CA GLY A 166 8.21 28.86 2.29
C GLY A 166 8.81 30.16 1.72
N GLN A 167 9.55 30.09 0.62
CA GLN A 167 10.08 31.27 -0.09
C GLN A 167 8.95 32.15 -0.64
N PHE A 168 7.90 31.55 -1.19
CA PHE A 168 6.70 32.30 -1.63
C PHE A 168 6.07 33.10 -0.49
N LEU A 169 5.89 32.48 0.68
CA LEU A 169 5.32 33.15 1.85
C LEU A 169 6.23 34.29 2.38
N ALA A 170 7.56 34.08 2.35
CA ALA A 170 8.52 35.04 2.89
C ALA A 170 8.77 36.24 1.97
N SER A 171 8.63 36.10 0.65
CA SER A 171 9.00 37.12 -0.33
C SER A 171 8.01 38.28 -0.41
N GLY A 172 6.79 38.16 0.12
CA GLY A 172 5.73 39.18 0.01
C GLY A 172 5.32 39.51 -1.44
N SER A 173 6.03 38.96 -2.40
CA SER A 173 5.70 39.02 -3.83
C SER A 173 4.87 37.79 -4.17
N SER A 174 3.81 38.03 -4.92
CA SER A 174 2.97 36.94 -5.46
C SER A 174 3.59 36.41 -6.76
N PRO A 175 4.51 35.46 -6.73
CA PRO A 175 4.63 34.56 -7.87
C PRO A 175 3.24 33.96 -7.98
N SER A 176 2.67 33.87 -9.17
CA SER A 176 1.36 33.27 -9.32
C SER A 176 1.38 31.89 -8.61
N ALA A 177 0.32 31.48 -7.94
CA ALA A 177 0.17 30.15 -7.36
C ALA A 177 0.47 29.04 -8.39
N GLU A 178 0.39 29.38 -9.64
CA GLU A 178 0.81 28.65 -10.82
C GLU A 178 2.32 28.35 -10.82
N LYS A 179 3.18 29.30 -10.50
CA LYS A 179 4.64 29.11 -10.51
C LYS A 179 5.09 28.13 -9.42
N VAL A 180 4.56 28.24 -8.20
CA VAL A 180 4.85 27.27 -7.12
C VAL A 180 4.37 25.86 -7.50
N ARG A 181 3.24 25.77 -8.19
CA ARG A 181 2.64 24.49 -8.63
C ARG A 181 3.44 23.81 -9.75
N TYR A 182 4.04 24.58 -10.66
CA TYR A 182 4.83 24.04 -11.77
C TYR A 182 6.31 23.87 -11.42
N ASP A 183 6.88 24.75 -10.56
CA ASP A 183 8.28 24.70 -10.18
C ASP A 183 8.64 23.49 -9.29
N THR A 184 7.65 22.79 -8.72
CA THR A 184 7.85 21.63 -7.85
C THR A 184 7.18 20.38 -8.37
N CYS A 185 7.26 20.13 -9.68
CA CYS A 185 6.72 18.91 -10.27
C CYS A 185 7.49 17.68 -9.78
N LEU A 186 6.93 16.99 -8.77
CA LEU A 186 7.43 15.70 -8.31
C LEU A 186 6.92 14.63 -9.27
N LEU A 187 7.83 13.95 -9.95
CA LEU A 187 7.47 12.90 -10.87
C LEU A 187 7.00 11.65 -10.13
N TYR A 188 5.92 11.18 -10.61
CA TYR A 188 5.29 9.93 -10.33
C TYR A 188 5.90 8.82 -11.21
N THR A 189 6.11 7.64 -10.66
CA THR A 189 6.51 6.44 -11.41
C THR A 189 5.39 5.46 -11.54
#